data_386abb7d03ecb059050b2ffdb33383cd
#
_entry.id   386abb7d03ecb059050b2ffdb33383cd
#
_cell.length_a   1.000
_cell.length_b   1.000
_cell.length_c   1.000
_cell.angle_alpha   90.00
_cell.angle_beta   90.00
_cell.angle_gamma   90.00
#
_symmetry.space_group_name_H-M   'P 1'
#
loop_
_entity.id
_entity.type
_entity.pdbx_description
1 polymer ?
#
loop_
_entity_poly.entity_id
_entity_poly.type
_entity_poly.pdbx_seq_one_letter_code
_entity_poly.pdbx_strand_id
1 'polypeptide(L)'
;MSATALIDWPDSMIYSGTVFRFPAVAPYEDWVDFMLVVLPAQTNALLVTTGYKAGLIPQQLPPEAGPIGTVSRDWLVANWSKWIFPPTPVHKVTVIKGYTSSET
;
A
#
# COMPACT_ATOMS: atom_id res chain seq x y z
N MET A 1 3.55 15.54 8.91
CA MET A 1 2.81 14.34 8.49
C MET A 1 3.26 13.17 9.36
N SER A 2 2.33 12.45 9.91
CA SER A 2 2.66 11.29 10.71
C SER A 2 2.41 10.00 9.94
N ALA A 3 3.21 8.99 10.20
CA ALA A 3 3.07 7.67 9.61
C ALA A 3 2.94 6.65 10.75
N THR A 4 2.06 5.68 10.55
CA THR A 4 1.80 4.65 11.54
C THR A 4 2.12 3.31 10.90
N ALA A 5 2.75 2.41 11.66
CA ALA A 5 3.02 1.07 11.15
C ALA A 5 1.71 0.38 10.74
N LEU A 6 1.75 -0.37 9.64
CA LEU A 6 0.56 -1.08 9.17
C LEU A 6 0.00 -2.01 10.24
N ILE A 7 0.88 -2.70 10.96
CA ILE A 7 0.44 -3.63 12.01
C ILE A 7 -0.24 -2.92 13.18
N ASP A 8 -0.01 -1.61 13.33
CA ASP A 8 -0.59 -0.80 14.40
C ASP A 8 -1.74 0.09 13.90
N TRP A 9 -2.12 -0.03 12.63
CA TRP A 9 -3.17 0.81 12.07
C TRP A 9 -4.49 0.55 12.80
N PRO A 10 -5.16 1.61 13.31
CA PRO A 10 -6.31 1.41 14.22
C PRO A 10 -7.57 0.92 13.52
N ASP A 11 -7.75 1.20 12.24
CA ASP A 11 -8.97 0.83 11.54
C ASP A 11 -8.80 -0.51 10.85
N SER A 12 -9.86 -1.34 10.91
CA SER A 12 -9.82 -2.65 10.27
C SER A 12 -9.90 -2.56 8.75
N MET A 13 -10.45 -1.46 8.21
CA MET A 13 -10.54 -1.23 6.77
C MET A 13 -9.72 -0.02 6.38
N ILE A 14 -9.05 -0.12 5.25
CA ILE A 14 -8.18 0.92 4.70
C ILE A 14 -8.75 1.32 3.34
N TYR A 15 -8.84 2.63 3.09
CA TYR A 15 -9.55 3.14 1.92
C TYR A 15 -8.59 3.51 0.79
N SER A 16 -9.12 3.53 -0.43
CA SER A 16 -8.35 3.93 -1.61
C SER A 16 -7.75 5.32 -1.41
N GLY A 17 -6.56 5.53 -1.97
CA GLY A 17 -5.78 6.74 -1.75
C GLY A 17 -4.78 6.62 -0.62
N THR A 18 -4.90 5.62 0.24
CA THR A 18 -3.94 5.37 1.31
C THR A 18 -2.62 4.87 0.71
N VAL A 19 -1.52 5.34 1.28
CA VAL A 19 -0.16 5.01 0.81
C VAL A 19 0.52 4.11 1.83
N PHE A 20 1.17 3.08 1.32
CA PHE A 20 1.98 2.14 2.12
C PHE A 20 3.44 2.36 1.75
N ARG A 21 4.22 2.86 2.71
CA ARG A 21 5.64 3.13 2.51
C ARG A 21 6.48 2.09 3.21
N PHE A 22 7.49 1.58 2.53
CA PHE A 22 8.37 0.57 3.11
C PHE A 22 9.78 0.71 2.55
N PRO A 23 10.82 0.34 3.35
CA PRO A 23 12.18 0.32 2.85
C PRO A 23 12.34 -0.77 1.80
N ALA A 24 13.15 -0.51 0.81
CA ALA A 24 13.41 -1.45 -0.27
C ALA A 24 14.92 -1.60 -0.44
N VAL A 25 15.32 -2.55 -1.31
CA VAL A 25 16.72 -2.80 -1.61
C VAL A 25 16.91 -2.70 -3.12
N ALA A 26 18.17 -2.61 -3.55
CA ALA A 26 18.46 -2.55 -4.98
C ALA A 26 17.74 -3.69 -5.71
N PRO A 27 17.18 -3.46 -6.90
CA PRO A 27 17.35 -2.27 -7.74
C PRO A 27 16.34 -1.14 -7.46
N TYR A 28 15.63 -1.22 -6.34
CA TYR A 28 14.65 -0.21 -5.98
C TYR A 28 15.33 0.98 -5.28
N GLU A 29 14.61 2.09 -5.13
CA GLU A 29 15.04 3.20 -4.30
C GLU A 29 15.10 2.80 -2.83
N ASP A 30 15.61 3.70 -1.96
CA ASP A 30 15.72 3.43 -0.54
C ASP A 30 14.40 3.06 0.10
N TRP A 31 13.30 3.65 -0.40
CA TRP A 31 11.95 3.25 -0.02
C TRP A 31 11.04 3.30 -1.23
N VAL A 32 9.90 2.62 -1.10
CA VAL A 32 8.90 2.54 -2.15
C VAL A 32 7.53 2.84 -1.53
N ASP A 33 6.72 3.58 -2.27
CA ASP A 33 5.32 3.85 -1.89
C ASP A 33 4.40 3.09 -2.84
N PHE A 34 3.47 2.33 -2.25
CA PHE A 34 2.33 1.75 -2.97
C PHE A 34 1.08 2.49 -2.53
N MET A 35 0.26 2.91 -3.47
CA MET A 35 -1.03 3.53 -3.17
C MET A 35 -2.16 2.55 -3.51
N LEU A 36 -3.12 2.42 -2.61
CA LEU A 36 -4.32 1.64 -2.89
C LEU A 36 -5.20 2.43 -3.87
N VAL A 37 -5.51 1.81 -4.99
CA VAL A 37 -6.31 2.44 -6.04
C VAL A 37 -7.38 1.46 -6.53
N VAL A 38 -8.40 2.02 -7.20
CA VAL A 38 -9.42 1.23 -7.86
C VAL A 38 -9.22 1.37 -9.36
N LEU A 39 -9.05 0.25 -10.05
CA LEU A 39 -8.87 0.23 -11.49
C LEU A 39 -10.23 0.35 -12.20
N PRO A 40 -10.24 0.77 -13.48
CA PRO A 40 -11.51 0.89 -14.24
C PRO A 40 -12.33 -0.40 -14.26
N ALA A 41 -11.69 -1.56 -14.12
CA ALA A 41 -12.38 -2.85 -14.10
C ALA A 41 -13.01 -3.18 -12.74
N GLN A 42 -13.09 -2.20 -11.81
CA GLN A 42 -13.64 -2.38 -10.47
C GLN A 42 -12.80 -3.37 -9.65
N THR A 43 -11.49 -3.28 -9.78
CA THR A 43 -10.54 -4.13 -9.05
C THR A 43 -9.66 -3.25 -8.17
N ASN A 44 -9.52 -3.60 -6.89
CA ASN A 44 -8.54 -2.95 -6.03
C ASN A 44 -7.13 -3.34 -6.46
N ALA A 45 -6.22 -2.40 -6.41
CA ALA A 45 -4.84 -2.64 -6.82
C ALA A 45 -3.88 -1.76 -6.03
N LEU A 46 -2.60 -2.11 -6.09
CA LEU A 46 -1.53 -1.31 -5.51
C LEU A 46 -0.74 -0.69 -6.65
N LEU A 47 -0.55 0.63 -6.61
CA LEU A 47 0.12 1.41 -7.64
C LEU A 47 1.41 1.99 -7.06
N VAL A 48 2.53 1.79 -7.76
CA VAL A 48 3.80 2.41 -7.35
C VAL A 48 3.73 3.91 -7.62
N THR A 49 4.00 4.72 -6.60
CA THR A 49 3.93 6.18 -6.72
C THR A 49 5.28 6.87 -6.54
N THR A 50 6.36 6.11 -6.36
CA THR A 50 7.71 6.67 -6.17
C THR A 50 8.69 6.13 -7.20
N GLY A 51 9.73 6.95 -7.47
CA GLY A 51 10.87 6.53 -8.28
C GLY A 51 10.54 6.31 -9.74
N TYR A 52 11.48 5.71 -10.44
CA TYR A 52 11.35 5.51 -11.88
C TYR A 52 10.32 4.44 -12.23
N LYS A 53 9.88 3.65 -11.27
CA LYS A 53 8.83 2.65 -11.47
C LYS A 53 7.43 3.18 -11.17
N ALA A 54 7.30 4.48 -10.87
CA ALA A 54 5.99 5.07 -10.61
C ALA A 54 5.06 4.84 -11.79
N GLY A 55 3.83 4.47 -11.47
CA GLY A 55 2.82 4.14 -12.46
C GLY A 55 2.62 2.66 -12.71
N LEU A 56 3.55 1.81 -12.27
CA LEU A 56 3.37 0.37 -12.39
C LEU A 56 2.37 -0.13 -11.35
N ILE A 57 1.66 -1.20 -11.71
CA ILE A 57 0.70 -1.85 -10.82
C ILE A 57 1.26 -3.24 -10.50
N PRO A 58 2.08 -3.37 -9.43
CA PRO A 58 2.71 -4.64 -9.12
C PRO A 58 1.72 -5.70 -8.66
N GLN A 59 0.58 -5.29 -8.07
CA GLN A 59 -0.39 -6.25 -7.54
C GLN A 59 -1.80 -5.77 -7.78
N GLN A 60 -2.64 -6.66 -8.30
CA GLN A 60 -4.08 -6.52 -8.24
C GLN A 60 -4.56 -7.38 -7.07
N LEU A 61 -5.46 -6.84 -6.27
CA LEU A 61 -5.89 -7.50 -5.04
C LEU A 61 -7.12 -8.35 -5.31
N PRO A 62 -7.19 -9.55 -4.70
CA PRO A 62 -8.36 -10.42 -4.88
C PRO A 62 -9.57 -9.87 -4.12
N PRO A 63 -10.80 -10.32 -4.47
CA PRO A 63 -12.01 -9.86 -3.77
C PRO A 63 -11.99 -10.08 -2.26
N GLU A 64 -11.33 -11.12 -1.79
CA GLU A 64 -11.27 -11.40 -0.35
C GLU A 64 -10.44 -10.37 0.41
N ALA A 65 -9.64 -9.54 -0.27
CA ALA A 65 -8.91 -8.47 0.40
C ALA A 65 -9.83 -7.39 0.92
N GLY A 66 -10.98 -7.17 0.26
CA GLY A 66 -11.97 -6.20 0.70
C GLY A 66 -12.89 -5.77 -0.45
N PRO A 67 -14.00 -5.10 -0.12
CA PRO A 67 -14.88 -4.55 -1.14
C PRO A 67 -14.18 -3.44 -1.94
N ILE A 68 -14.76 -3.08 -3.08
CA ILE A 68 -14.17 -2.08 -3.97
C ILE A 68 -13.92 -0.77 -3.21
N GLY A 69 -12.70 -0.26 -3.31
CA GLY A 69 -12.31 0.98 -2.64
C GLY A 69 -11.79 0.80 -1.23
N THR A 70 -11.75 -0.43 -0.73
CA THR A 70 -11.23 -0.71 0.62
C THR A 70 -10.41 -1.98 0.61
N VAL A 71 -9.54 -2.11 1.63
CA VAL A 71 -8.80 -3.36 1.85
C VAL A 71 -8.70 -3.61 3.36
N SER A 72 -8.80 -4.87 3.75
CA SER A 72 -8.69 -5.26 5.15
C SER A 72 -7.25 -5.13 5.61
N ARG A 73 -7.05 -4.42 6.74
CA ARG A 73 -5.74 -4.34 7.38
C ARG A 73 -5.20 -5.74 7.68
N ASP A 74 -6.04 -6.59 8.24
CA ASP A 74 -5.61 -7.93 8.63
C ASP A 74 -5.22 -8.78 7.41
N TRP A 75 -5.94 -8.62 6.31
CA TRP A 75 -5.58 -9.31 5.07
C TRP A 75 -4.21 -8.86 4.57
N LEU A 76 -3.95 -7.54 4.59
CA LEU A 76 -2.66 -7.01 4.17
C LEU A 76 -1.53 -7.52 5.05
N VAL A 77 -1.73 -7.50 6.37
CA VAL A 77 -0.71 -7.97 7.31
C VAL A 77 -0.40 -9.45 7.06
N ALA A 78 -1.44 -10.26 6.83
CA ALA A 78 -1.25 -11.70 6.60
C ALA A 78 -0.57 -12.00 5.28
N ASN A 79 -0.73 -11.14 4.28
CA ASN A 79 -0.29 -11.46 2.92
C ASN A 79 0.89 -10.62 2.41
N TRP A 80 1.31 -9.59 3.14
CA TRP A 80 2.37 -8.70 2.65
C TRP A 80 3.65 -9.45 2.31
N SER A 81 4.18 -10.20 3.25
CA SER A 81 5.43 -10.91 3.05
C SER A 81 5.27 -12.21 2.26
N LYS A 82 4.03 -12.65 2.05
CA LYS A 82 3.79 -13.86 1.28
C LYS A 82 3.86 -13.61 -0.22
N TRP A 83 3.26 -12.49 -0.68
CA TRP A 83 3.24 -12.25 -2.12
C TRP A 83 3.12 -10.78 -2.54
N ILE A 84 2.76 -9.85 -1.63
CA ILE A 84 2.66 -8.44 -2.03
C ILE A 84 4.06 -7.86 -2.26
N PHE A 85 4.92 -7.93 -1.27
CA PHE A 85 6.31 -7.53 -1.43
C PHE A 85 7.18 -8.35 -0.48
N PRO A 86 7.51 -9.61 -0.84
CA PRO A 86 8.24 -10.52 0.04
C PRO A 86 9.56 -10.02 0.60
N PRO A 87 10.36 -9.17 -0.13
CA PRO A 87 11.65 -8.73 0.42
C PRO A 87 11.54 -7.88 1.68
N THR A 88 10.39 -7.26 1.96
CA THR A 88 10.25 -6.39 3.12
C THR A 88 9.30 -7.01 4.14
N PRO A 89 9.74 -7.20 5.40
CA PRO A 89 8.84 -7.70 6.45
C PRO A 89 7.70 -6.70 6.69
N VAL A 90 6.52 -7.23 6.99
CA VAL A 90 5.33 -6.40 7.15
C VAL A 90 5.45 -5.38 8.28
N HIS A 91 6.23 -5.68 9.32
CA HIS A 91 6.38 -4.74 10.44
C HIS A 91 7.12 -3.46 10.07
N LYS A 92 7.77 -3.44 8.91
CA LYS A 92 8.47 -2.24 8.40
C LYS A 92 7.60 -1.41 7.47
N VAL A 93 6.38 -1.85 7.19
CA VAL A 93 5.45 -1.10 6.33
C VAL A 93 4.75 -0.04 7.16
N THR A 94 4.77 1.21 6.70
CA THR A 94 4.05 2.30 7.36
C THR A 94 2.92 2.78 6.47
N VAL A 95 1.87 3.31 7.11
CA VAL A 95 0.66 3.78 6.43
C VAL A 95 0.61 5.30 6.50
N ILE A 96 0.37 5.92 5.35
CA ILE A 96 0.18 7.35 5.22
C ILE A 96 -1.19 7.54 4.57
N LYS A 97 -2.01 8.43 5.12
CA LYS A 97 -3.40 8.60 4.63
C LYS A 97 -3.48 9.07 3.19
N GLY A 98 -2.38 9.43 2.62
CA GLY A 98 -2.30 9.93 1.26
C GLY A 98 -1.39 11.14 1.25
N TYR A 99 -1.10 11.62 0.05
CA TYR A 99 -0.26 12.80 -0.08
C TYR A 99 -1.11 14.04 0.19
N THR A 100 -0.59 14.95 1.00
CA THR A 100 -1.31 16.17 1.32
C THR A 100 -0.80 17.32 0.48
N SER A 101 -1.72 18.23 0.15
CA SER A 101 -1.38 19.47 -0.54
C SER A 101 -0.89 20.49 0.48
N SER A 102 0.13 21.26 0.10
CA SER A 102 0.68 22.27 1.00
C SER A 102 -0.27 23.44 1.26
N GLU A 103 -1.29 23.63 0.44
CA GLU A 103 -2.25 24.71 0.65
C GLU A 103 -3.44 24.29 1.52
N THR A 104 -3.47 23.09 1.99
CA THR A 104 -4.56 22.63 2.86
C THR A 104 -4.21 22.70 4.32
#